data_bb94fae97b5470bdad2621320482eff8
#
_entry.id   bb94fae97b5470bdad2621320482eff8
#
_cell.length_a   1.000
_cell.length_b   1.000
_cell.length_c   1.000
_cell.angle_alpha   90.00
_cell.angle_beta   90.00
_cell.angle_gamma   90.00
#
_symmetry.space_group_name_H-M   'P 1'
#
loop_
_entity.id
_entity.type
_entity.pdbx_description
1 polymer ?
#
loop_
_entity_poly.entity_id
_entity_poly.type
_entity_poly.pdbx_seq_one_letter_code
_entity_poly.pdbx_strand_id
1 'polypeptide(L)'
;MSKKKGGKLKLVVLAVVAIGVIGAVGGNSDSNTTSSSSTSAKTESVKETDTPTPIEYTAVSVNDMMSQLDDNALGASDKYKGQYLEITGRLGNIDSSGKYISLYPDDEYAIIGVQCQIKNDEQRSKVASMAKGDTVTLKGKCTTVGEVLGYSVDIEEIE
;
A
#
# COMPACT_ATOMS: atom_id res chain seq x y z
N MET A 1 -7.05 -5.99 -48.12
CA MET A 1 -5.70 -5.42 -48.02
C MET A 1 -5.38 -5.21 -46.55
N SER A 2 -4.58 -6.09 -46.01
CA SER A 2 -4.25 -6.19 -44.57
C SER A 2 -2.96 -5.42 -44.30
N LYS A 3 -2.95 -4.46 -43.37
CA LYS A 3 -1.73 -3.79 -42.91
C LYS A 3 -1.42 -4.23 -41.49
N LYS A 4 -0.44 -5.12 -41.35
CA LYS A 4 0.24 -5.46 -40.09
C LYS A 4 1.06 -4.25 -39.61
N LYS A 5 0.81 -3.76 -38.38
CA LYS A 5 1.73 -2.86 -37.66
C LYS A 5 2.58 -3.68 -36.68
N GLY A 6 3.88 -3.72 -36.94
CA GLY A 6 4.86 -4.38 -36.09
C GLY A 6 5.10 -3.61 -34.80
N GLY A 7 4.99 -4.30 -33.67
CA GLY A 7 5.35 -3.80 -32.36
C GLY A 7 6.87 -3.85 -32.16
N LYS A 8 7.45 -2.76 -31.70
CA LYS A 8 8.87 -2.65 -31.35
C LYS A 8 9.12 -3.27 -29.97
N LEU A 9 9.80 -4.40 -29.98
CA LEU A 9 10.30 -5.07 -28.78
C LEU A 9 11.41 -4.21 -28.15
N LYS A 10 11.19 -3.67 -26.97
CA LYS A 10 12.24 -3.02 -26.18
C LYS A 10 12.88 -4.07 -25.27
N LEU A 11 14.10 -4.40 -25.61
CA LEU A 11 14.98 -5.25 -24.82
C LEU A 11 15.42 -4.48 -23.58
N VAL A 12 15.03 -4.93 -22.39
CA VAL A 12 15.54 -4.40 -21.12
C VAL A 12 16.62 -5.36 -20.64
N VAL A 13 17.84 -4.85 -20.59
CA VAL A 13 19.03 -5.55 -20.10
C VAL A 13 19.02 -5.54 -18.58
N LEU A 14 18.93 -6.73 -17.99
CA LEU A 14 19.06 -6.94 -16.55
C LEU A 14 20.55 -6.99 -16.19
N ALA A 15 21.04 -6.02 -15.41
CA ALA A 15 22.35 -6.08 -14.78
C ALA A 15 22.24 -6.80 -13.43
N VAL A 16 22.79 -8.01 -13.35
CA VAL A 16 22.94 -8.77 -12.11
C VAL A 16 24.24 -8.33 -11.45
N VAL A 17 24.15 -7.74 -10.27
CA VAL A 17 25.31 -7.49 -9.40
C VAL A 17 25.31 -8.57 -8.31
N ALA A 18 26.24 -9.50 -8.41
CA ALA A 18 26.55 -10.47 -7.38
C ALA A 18 27.57 -9.87 -6.41
N ILE A 19 27.23 -9.78 -5.14
CA ILE A 19 28.21 -9.45 -4.08
C ILE A 19 28.38 -10.71 -3.24
N GLY A 20 29.58 -11.29 -3.31
CA GLY A 20 29.98 -12.45 -2.57
C GLY A 20 30.26 -12.13 -1.10
N VAL A 21 29.81 -13.04 -0.24
CA VAL A 21 30.17 -13.10 1.17
C VAL A 21 31.28 -14.09 1.36
N ILE A 22 32.37 -13.68 1.95
CA ILE A 22 33.44 -14.57 2.46
C ILE A 22 33.35 -14.55 3.99
N GLY A 23 33.10 -15.75 4.54
CA GLY A 23 33.18 -16.00 5.98
C GLY A 23 34.57 -16.43 6.40
N ALA A 24 34.87 -16.37 7.68
CA ALA A 24 35.81 -17.22 8.47
C ALA A 24 35.65 -16.84 9.93
N VAL A 25 35.18 -17.75 10.77
CA VAL A 25 35.84 -18.81 11.52
C VAL A 25 36.83 -18.35 12.62
N GLY A 26 36.53 -18.82 13.81
CA GLY A 26 37.47 -19.12 14.88
C GLY A 26 37.40 -18.15 16.05
N GLY A 27 37.00 -18.56 17.23
CA GLY A 27 37.61 -19.52 18.12
C GLY A 27 37.86 -18.86 19.42
N ASN A 28 37.13 -19.28 20.41
CA ASN A 28 37.51 -19.71 21.75
C ASN A 28 38.23 -18.79 22.76
N SER A 29 37.60 -18.78 23.92
CA SER A 29 38.15 -18.88 25.31
C SER A 29 38.68 -17.68 26.06
N ASP A 30 38.01 -17.60 27.19
CA ASP A 30 38.50 -17.39 28.58
C ASP A 30 38.86 -16.02 29.13
N SER A 31 38.02 -15.76 30.10
CA SER A 31 38.36 -15.37 31.52
C SER A 31 39.18 -14.13 31.80
N ASN A 32 38.58 -13.33 32.58
CA ASN A 32 38.97 -12.84 33.91
C ASN A 32 39.08 -11.33 34.09
N THR A 33 38.18 -10.86 34.93
CA THR A 33 38.32 -9.99 36.09
C THR A 33 39.17 -8.69 36.00
N THR A 34 38.52 -7.64 36.41
CA THR A 34 38.90 -6.65 37.42
C THR A 34 38.83 -5.18 36.95
N SER A 35 37.88 -4.53 37.57
CA SER A 35 37.86 -3.16 38.13
C SER A 35 38.66 -2.06 37.46
N SER A 36 38.02 -0.98 37.13
CA SER A 36 38.04 0.29 37.88
C SER A 36 37.70 1.50 37.03
N SER A 37 36.77 2.25 37.57
CA SER A 37 36.67 3.70 37.64
C SER A 37 36.51 4.55 36.38
N SER A 38 35.28 5.09 36.31
CA SER A 38 34.99 6.53 36.16
C SER A 38 35.54 7.27 34.96
N THR A 39 34.59 7.68 34.11
CA THR A 39 34.40 9.11 33.86
C THR A 39 33.05 9.29 33.10
N SER A 40 32.15 9.98 33.74
CA SER A 40 30.91 10.49 33.15
C SER A 40 31.24 11.39 31.97
N ALA A 41 30.88 10.95 30.79
CA ALA A 41 30.60 11.87 29.69
C ALA A 41 29.09 11.80 29.42
N LYS A 42 28.36 12.80 29.90
CA LYS A 42 26.99 13.08 29.65
C LYS A 42 26.87 13.44 28.16
N THR A 43 26.62 12.46 27.34
CA THR A 43 26.16 12.70 25.97
C THR A 43 24.69 13.03 26.07
N GLU A 44 24.36 14.29 25.89
CA GLU A 44 23.02 14.75 25.67
C GLU A 44 22.49 14.03 24.42
N SER A 45 21.54 13.13 24.65
CA SER A 45 20.72 12.57 23.59
C SER A 45 19.92 13.73 22.99
N VAL A 46 20.38 14.18 21.86
CA VAL A 46 19.57 15.04 20.99
C VAL A 46 18.37 14.19 20.62
N LYS A 47 17.24 14.54 21.19
CA LYS A 47 15.94 14.03 20.81
C LYS A 47 15.72 14.53 19.37
N GLU A 48 16.05 13.69 18.39
CA GLU A 48 15.60 13.90 17.02
C GLU A 48 14.08 13.97 17.09
N THR A 49 13.57 15.16 16.82
CA THR A 49 12.16 15.36 16.58
C THR A 49 11.91 14.71 15.22
N ASP A 50 11.40 13.47 15.23
CA ASP A 50 10.87 12.81 14.05
C ASP A 50 9.76 13.68 13.47
N THR A 51 10.13 14.55 12.53
CA THR A 51 9.16 15.16 11.64
C THR A 51 8.65 14.01 10.76
N PRO A 52 7.37 13.63 10.85
CA PRO A 52 6.87 12.53 10.05
C PRO A 52 7.10 12.85 8.58
N THR A 53 7.83 11.97 7.89
CA THR A 53 8.00 12.06 6.44
C THR A 53 6.62 12.07 5.81
N PRO A 54 6.28 13.04 4.95
CA PRO A 54 4.98 13.06 4.28
C PRO A 54 4.74 11.75 3.54
N ILE A 55 3.57 11.15 3.77
CA ILE A 55 3.17 9.94 3.05
C ILE A 55 2.87 10.35 1.61
N GLU A 56 3.53 9.71 0.65
CA GLU A 56 3.25 9.88 -0.77
C GLU A 56 2.17 8.88 -1.21
N TYR A 57 1.10 9.39 -1.81
CA TYR A 57 -0.01 8.57 -2.32
C TYR A 57 0.08 8.42 -3.83
N THR A 58 -0.07 7.19 -4.31
CA THR A 58 -0.16 6.92 -5.74
C THR A 58 -1.60 7.00 -6.20
N ALA A 59 -1.90 7.91 -7.13
CA ALA A 59 -3.23 8.04 -7.70
C ALA A 59 -3.59 6.83 -8.58
N VAL A 60 -4.78 6.26 -8.37
CA VAL A 60 -5.27 5.11 -9.12
C VAL A 60 -6.80 5.11 -9.18
N SER A 61 -7.38 4.64 -10.29
CA SER A 61 -8.81 4.41 -10.39
C SER A 61 -9.20 3.00 -9.96
N VAL A 62 -10.44 2.84 -9.46
CA VAL A 62 -10.99 1.51 -9.19
C VAL A 62 -11.08 0.68 -10.48
N ASN A 63 -11.33 1.31 -11.63
CA ASN A 63 -11.33 0.63 -12.94
C ASN A 63 -9.97 -0.02 -13.22
N ASP A 64 -8.86 0.73 -13.03
CA ASP A 64 -7.51 0.21 -13.27
C ASP A 64 -7.14 -0.88 -12.26
N MET A 65 -7.52 -0.72 -11.00
CA MET A 65 -7.29 -1.74 -9.96
C MET A 65 -7.99 -3.05 -10.31
N MET A 66 -9.27 -2.99 -10.66
CA MET A 66 -10.05 -4.19 -11.00
C MET A 66 -9.57 -4.85 -12.29
N SER A 67 -9.24 -4.08 -13.33
CA SER A 67 -8.67 -4.62 -14.56
C SER A 67 -7.36 -5.38 -14.29
N GLN A 68 -6.49 -4.82 -13.46
CA GLN A 68 -5.22 -5.49 -13.10
C GLN A 68 -5.43 -6.75 -12.25
N LEU A 69 -6.47 -6.77 -11.39
CA LEU A 69 -6.83 -7.95 -10.61
C LEU A 69 -7.30 -9.09 -11.52
N ASP A 70 -8.14 -8.78 -12.50
CA ASP A 70 -8.69 -9.74 -13.46
C ASP A 70 -7.59 -10.28 -14.39
N ASP A 71 -6.68 -9.41 -14.83
CA ASP A 71 -5.58 -9.79 -15.70
C ASP A 71 -4.53 -10.67 -14.98
N ASN A 72 -4.18 -10.33 -13.75
CA ASN A 72 -3.17 -11.02 -12.96
C ASN A 72 -3.26 -10.67 -11.47
N ALA A 73 -3.97 -11.46 -10.69
CA ALA A 73 -4.18 -11.23 -9.25
C ALA A 73 -2.86 -11.21 -8.44
N LEU A 74 -1.87 -12.02 -8.81
CA LEU A 74 -0.58 -12.01 -8.15
C LEU A 74 0.18 -10.70 -8.42
N GLY A 75 0.22 -10.26 -9.68
CA GLY A 75 0.83 -8.98 -10.06
C GLY A 75 0.13 -7.79 -9.43
N ALA A 76 -1.20 -7.82 -9.33
CA ALA A 76 -1.99 -6.80 -8.63
C ALA A 76 -1.66 -6.77 -7.13
N SER A 77 -1.50 -7.95 -6.50
CA SER A 77 -1.10 -8.05 -5.10
C SER A 77 0.28 -7.46 -4.86
N ASP A 78 1.27 -7.82 -5.69
CA ASP A 78 2.63 -7.30 -5.58
C ASP A 78 2.71 -5.78 -5.78
N LYS A 79 1.83 -5.24 -6.62
CA LYS A 79 1.79 -3.81 -6.94
C LYS A 79 1.13 -2.98 -5.86
N TYR A 80 0.01 -3.45 -5.30
CA TYR A 80 -0.85 -2.60 -4.47
C TYR A 80 -0.82 -2.92 -2.98
N LYS A 81 -0.57 -4.17 -2.59
CA LYS A 81 -0.61 -4.54 -1.18
C LYS A 81 0.47 -3.81 -0.37
N GLY A 82 0.04 -3.15 0.68
CA GLY A 82 0.91 -2.34 1.56
C GLY A 82 1.18 -0.93 1.06
N GLN A 83 0.73 -0.57 -0.15
CA GLN A 83 0.94 0.76 -0.73
C GLN A 83 -0.08 1.78 -0.22
N TYR A 84 0.33 3.05 -0.20
CA TYR A 84 -0.54 4.19 0.05
C TYR A 84 -1.08 4.71 -1.28
N LEU A 85 -2.39 4.75 -1.41
CA LEU A 85 -3.09 5.01 -2.65
C LEU A 85 -4.08 6.16 -2.47
N GLU A 86 -4.20 7.00 -3.51
CA GLU A 86 -5.31 7.92 -3.71
C GLU A 86 -6.25 7.29 -4.73
N ILE A 87 -7.40 6.80 -4.26
CA ILE A 87 -8.28 5.94 -5.01
C ILE A 87 -9.55 6.69 -5.39
N THR A 88 -9.88 6.69 -6.68
CA THR A 88 -11.14 7.25 -7.19
C THR A 88 -12.02 6.14 -7.76
N GLY A 89 -13.29 6.12 -7.33
CA GLY A 89 -14.26 5.14 -7.81
C GLY A 89 -15.70 5.51 -7.50
N ARG A 90 -16.65 4.72 -8.03
CA ARG A 90 -18.07 4.91 -7.81
C ARG A 90 -18.51 4.26 -6.49
N LEU A 91 -19.15 5.03 -5.62
CA LEU A 91 -19.71 4.54 -4.36
C LEU A 91 -20.90 3.60 -4.63
N GLY A 92 -20.70 2.32 -4.39
CA GLY A 92 -21.73 1.33 -4.66
C GLY A 92 -22.40 0.79 -3.41
N ASN A 93 -21.68 0.74 -2.28
CA ASN A 93 -22.26 0.30 -1.00
C ASN A 93 -21.77 1.14 0.17
N ILE A 94 -22.68 1.39 1.09
CA ILE A 94 -22.41 1.99 2.41
C ILE A 94 -22.91 0.98 3.45
N ASP A 95 -22.00 0.47 4.27
CA ASP A 95 -22.36 -0.46 5.34
C ASP A 95 -23.23 0.22 6.41
N SER A 96 -24.34 -0.40 6.76
CA SER A 96 -25.30 0.17 7.72
C SER A 96 -24.74 0.34 9.13
N SER A 97 -23.72 -0.43 9.51
CA SER A 97 -23.01 -0.28 10.78
C SER A 97 -21.92 0.80 10.73
N GLY A 98 -21.66 1.36 9.54
CA GLY A 98 -20.64 2.39 9.30
C GLY A 98 -19.21 1.89 9.46
N LYS A 99 -18.95 0.63 9.15
CA LYS A 99 -17.62 0.03 9.23
C LYS A 99 -16.83 0.20 7.94
N TYR A 100 -17.50 0.19 6.79
CA TYR A 100 -16.86 0.30 5.49
C TYR A 100 -17.78 0.90 4.44
N ILE A 101 -17.18 1.35 3.37
CA ILE A 101 -17.84 1.60 2.07
C ILE A 101 -17.20 0.72 1.02
N SER A 102 -17.91 0.49 -0.10
CA SER A 102 -17.34 -0.21 -1.26
C SER A 102 -17.38 0.69 -2.48
N LEU A 103 -16.24 0.84 -3.13
CA LEU A 103 -16.07 1.53 -4.40
C LEU A 103 -16.02 0.47 -5.51
N TYR A 104 -16.79 0.71 -6.56
CA TYR A 104 -16.88 -0.17 -7.72
C TYR A 104 -16.33 0.52 -8.97
N PRO A 105 -15.89 -0.24 -9.98
CA PRO A 105 -15.62 0.30 -11.30
C PRO A 105 -16.90 0.85 -11.96
N ASP A 106 -16.77 1.51 -13.10
CA ASP A 106 -17.90 2.09 -13.84
C ASP A 106 -18.79 1.03 -14.52
N ASP A 107 -18.50 -0.25 -14.36
CA ASP A 107 -19.32 -1.35 -14.82
C ASP A 107 -20.55 -1.52 -13.90
N GLU A 108 -21.75 -1.48 -14.49
CA GLU A 108 -23.02 -1.65 -13.77
C GLU A 108 -23.20 -3.05 -13.17
N TYR A 109 -22.52 -4.04 -13.71
CA TYR A 109 -22.59 -5.44 -13.27
C TYR A 109 -21.46 -5.83 -12.33
N ALA A 110 -20.59 -4.91 -11.99
CA ALA A 110 -19.49 -5.18 -11.08
C ALA A 110 -20.00 -5.56 -9.69
N ILE A 111 -19.64 -6.75 -9.24
CA ILE A 111 -19.97 -7.29 -7.91
C ILE A 111 -18.76 -7.30 -6.97
N ILE A 112 -17.56 -7.11 -7.51
CA ILE A 112 -16.28 -7.04 -6.79
C ILE A 112 -15.72 -5.63 -6.97
N GLY A 113 -15.06 -5.10 -5.94
CA GLY A 113 -14.50 -3.76 -5.96
C GLY A 113 -13.48 -3.55 -4.86
N VAL A 114 -13.38 -2.32 -4.39
CA VAL A 114 -12.47 -1.91 -3.31
C VAL A 114 -13.30 -1.65 -2.06
N GLN A 115 -13.09 -2.46 -1.02
CA GLN A 115 -13.70 -2.29 0.30
C GLN A 115 -12.83 -1.34 1.13
N CYS A 116 -13.35 -0.17 1.47
CA CYS A 116 -12.65 0.88 2.19
C CYS A 116 -13.13 0.94 3.63
N GLN A 117 -12.23 0.61 4.58
CA GLN A 117 -12.53 0.51 6.01
C GLN A 117 -12.56 1.90 6.65
N ILE A 118 -13.67 2.24 7.29
CA ILE A 118 -13.84 3.48 8.06
C ILE A 118 -13.15 3.31 9.41
N LYS A 119 -12.30 4.24 9.78
CA LYS A 119 -11.43 4.15 10.97
C LYS A 119 -11.85 5.07 12.11
N ASN A 120 -12.60 6.13 11.82
CA ASN A 120 -12.96 7.13 12.81
C ASN A 120 -14.34 7.77 12.53
N ASP A 121 -14.84 8.53 13.50
CA ASP A 121 -16.16 9.15 13.43
C ASP A 121 -16.23 10.30 12.42
N GLU A 122 -15.12 10.96 12.11
CA GLU A 122 -15.07 12.00 11.09
C GLU A 122 -15.33 11.42 9.70
N GLN A 123 -14.62 10.34 9.35
CA GLN A 123 -14.84 9.59 8.10
C GLN A 123 -16.29 9.07 8.04
N ARG A 124 -16.79 8.54 9.16
CA ARG A 124 -18.17 8.05 9.27
C ARG A 124 -19.18 9.17 8.99
N SER A 125 -18.97 10.35 9.54
CA SER A 125 -19.85 11.51 9.33
C SER A 125 -19.82 12.01 7.88
N LYS A 126 -18.63 12.02 7.25
CA LYS A 126 -18.48 12.31 5.81
C LYS A 126 -19.28 11.31 4.96
N VAL A 127 -19.08 10.01 5.19
CA VAL A 127 -19.78 8.95 4.46
C VAL A 127 -21.30 9.02 4.65
N ALA A 128 -21.78 9.40 5.83
CA ALA A 128 -23.21 9.52 6.08
C ALA A 128 -23.91 10.59 5.23
N SER A 129 -23.17 11.55 4.68
CA SER A 129 -23.68 12.58 3.78
C SER A 129 -23.62 12.22 2.29
N MET A 130 -23.01 11.06 1.95
CA MET A 130 -22.84 10.58 0.57
C MET A 130 -24.01 9.70 0.15
N ALA A 131 -24.18 9.56 -1.16
CA ALA A 131 -25.17 8.69 -1.78
C ALA A 131 -24.53 7.64 -2.68
N LYS A 132 -25.20 6.48 -2.83
CA LYS A 132 -24.79 5.48 -3.81
C LYS A 132 -24.82 6.09 -5.21
N GLY A 133 -23.78 5.84 -5.99
CA GLY A 133 -23.56 6.41 -7.31
C GLY A 133 -22.62 7.61 -7.33
N ASP A 134 -22.35 8.23 -6.19
CA ASP A 134 -21.39 9.32 -6.11
C ASP A 134 -20.00 8.84 -6.52
N THR A 135 -19.22 9.72 -7.15
CA THR A 135 -17.78 9.51 -7.33
C THR A 135 -17.06 9.95 -6.08
N VAL A 136 -16.28 9.06 -5.51
CA VAL A 136 -15.53 9.30 -4.26
C VAL A 136 -14.05 9.15 -4.54
N THR A 137 -13.28 10.12 -4.06
CA THR A 137 -11.81 10.04 -3.97
C THR A 137 -11.43 9.93 -2.50
N LEU A 138 -10.58 8.96 -2.17
CA LEU A 138 -10.07 8.76 -0.84
C LEU A 138 -8.59 8.36 -0.85
N LYS A 139 -7.89 8.69 0.22
CA LYS A 139 -6.54 8.27 0.50
C LYS A 139 -6.54 7.17 1.55
N GLY A 140 -5.71 6.15 1.34
CA GLY A 140 -5.64 5.05 2.28
C GLY A 140 -4.56 4.03 1.94
N LYS A 141 -4.37 3.09 2.86
CA LYS A 141 -3.40 2.01 2.71
C LYS A 141 -4.10 0.73 2.25
N CYS A 142 -3.65 0.16 1.14
CA CYS A 142 -4.12 -1.13 0.67
C CYS A 142 -3.59 -2.26 1.57
N THR A 143 -4.49 -2.99 2.23
CA THR A 143 -4.15 -4.02 3.22
C THR A 143 -4.24 -5.43 2.66
N THR A 144 -5.21 -5.69 1.80
CA THR A 144 -5.39 -7.00 1.17
C THR A 144 -5.75 -6.88 -0.30
N VAL A 145 -5.37 -7.90 -1.07
CA VAL A 145 -5.70 -8.08 -2.48
C VAL A 145 -6.10 -9.54 -2.68
N GLY A 146 -7.23 -9.79 -3.34
CA GLY A 146 -7.70 -11.14 -3.61
C GLY A 146 -8.75 -11.17 -4.73
N GLU A 147 -8.67 -12.19 -5.57
CA GLU A 147 -9.49 -12.36 -6.76
C GLU A 147 -10.99 -12.54 -6.48
N VAL A 148 -11.36 -12.96 -5.28
CA VAL A 148 -12.77 -13.21 -4.89
C VAL A 148 -13.40 -12.02 -4.18
N LEU A 149 -12.62 -11.33 -3.34
CA LEU A 149 -13.12 -10.25 -2.50
C LEU A 149 -12.65 -8.86 -2.97
N GLY A 150 -11.82 -8.80 -4.00
CA GLY A 150 -11.22 -7.56 -4.49
C GLY A 150 -10.14 -7.04 -3.55
N TYR A 151 -10.13 -5.72 -3.35
CA TYR A 151 -9.16 -5.04 -2.51
C TYR A 151 -9.78 -4.62 -1.18
N SER A 152 -8.95 -4.57 -0.13
CA SER A 152 -9.29 -3.91 1.12
C SER A 152 -8.32 -2.77 1.41
N VAL A 153 -8.86 -1.62 1.78
CA VAL A 153 -8.11 -0.38 2.01
C VAL A 153 -8.52 0.20 3.36
N ASP A 154 -7.57 0.53 4.18
CA ASP A 154 -7.78 1.31 5.39
C ASP A 154 -7.81 2.79 5.04
N ILE A 155 -8.94 3.47 5.23
CA ILE A 155 -9.10 4.89 4.90
C ILE A 155 -8.27 5.73 5.86
N GLU A 156 -7.52 6.69 5.32
CA GLU A 156 -6.84 7.74 6.07
C GLU A 156 -7.53 9.07 5.89
N GLU A 157 -7.92 9.42 4.66
CA GLU A 157 -8.62 10.66 4.32
C GLU A 157 -9.68 10.40 3.24
N ILE A 158 -10.80 11.11 3.29
CA ILE A 158 -11.81 11.16 2.23
C ILE A 158 -11.88 12.60 1.73
N GLU A 159 -11.80 12.82 0.43
CA GLU A 159 -11.88 14.15 -0.19
C GLU A 159 -13.32 14.64 -0.38
#